data_b23f0395b8abac34a317503754294469
#
_entry.id   b23f0395b8abac34a317503754294469
#
_cell.length_a   1.000
_cell.length_b   1.000
_cell.length_c   1.000
_cell.angle_alpha   90.00
_cell.angle_beta   90.00
_cell.angle_gamma   90.00
#
_symmetry.space_group_name_H-M   'P 1'
#
loop_
_entity.id
_entity.type
_entity.pdbx_description
1 polymer ?
#
loop_
_entity_poly.entity_id
_entity_poly.type
_entity_poly.pdbx_seq_one_letter_code
_entity_poly.pdbx_strand_id
1 'polypeptide(L)'
;MSGDGGGTAASTSSQSASSSGSTSSSADSSSSSGGDPTTTTTSGAGGSGEGGATGAGGSGEGGSGGSGGAPSEEFALASTNHEEGAKFADKYTCQTAGFQNSVMPELHWTPGPAGTKSYAITFIDVTLAHATPSQANGYHWVLYNIPATTTSLPEGFKQADATELGAKQNSNYLGPCPNFGSSTGTKTDTYEFTIYALAEESITITGTGTAAVRDAETKLEAKNLGSAKLTGTSNAFSTR
;
A
#
# COMPACT_ATOMS: atom_id res chain seq x y z
N MET A 1 9.39 -68.49 18.69
CA MET A 1 10.66 -67.99 19.20
C MET A 1 10.60 -66.51 19.07
N SER A 2 10.07 -65.82 20.06
CA SER A 2 10.73 -65.28 21.25
C SER A 2 11.69 -64.15 20.88
N GLY A 3 11.39 -62.99 21.36
CA GLY A 3 12.26 -61.82 21.43
C GLY A 3 11.53 -60.53 21.72
N ASP A 4 11.20 -60.38 22.93
CA ASP A 4 10.81 -59.23 23.71
C ASP A 4 11.89 -58.12 23.70
N GLY A 5 11.50 -56.88 23.90
CA GLY A 5 12.43 -55.80 24.14
C GLY A 5 11.74 -54.44 24.26
N GLY A 6 11.11 -54.18 25.38
CA GLY A 6 10.56 -52.89 25.76
C GLY A 6 11.64 -51.85 26.07
N GLY A 7 11.29 -50.60 25.93
CA GLY A 7 12.10 -49.45 26.30
C GLY A 7 11.25 -48.19 26.42
N THR A 8 10.67 -48.00 27.59
CA THR A 8 10.06 -46.74 28.07
C THR A 8 11.15 -45.76 28.44
N ALA A 9 11.16 -44.58 27.88
CA ALA A 9 11.92 -43.45 28.39
C ALA A 9 10.97 -42.27 28.61
N ALA A 10 10.73 -41.97 29.86
CA ALA A 10 10.09 -40.76 30.35
C ALA A 10 11.06 -39.60 30.25
N SER A 11 10.62 -38.48 29.75
CA SER A 11 11.34 -37.22 29.80
C SER A 11 10.54 -36.19 30.54
N THR A 12 11.12 -35.75 31.58
CA THR A 12 10.71 -34.79 32.59
C THR A 12 10.51 -33.38 32.00
N SER A 13 9.43 -32.79 32.41
CA SER A 13 9.09 -31.35 32.28
C SER A 13 10.01 -30.50 33.15
N SER A 14 10.52 -29.42 32.62
CA SER A 14 11.09 -28.32 33.39
C SER A 14 10.28 -27.05 33.12
N GLN A 15 9.48 -26.66 34.08
CA GLN A 15 8.88 -25.33 34.18
C GLN A 15 9.95 -24.38 34.71
N SER A 16 10.09 -23.24 34.08
CA SER A 16 10.75 -22.07 34.65
C SER A 16 9.79 -20.90 34.62
N ALA A 17 9.26 -20.62 35.77
CA ALA A 17 8.56 -19.38 36.05
C ALA A 17 9.60 -18.32 36.43
N SER A 18 9.46 -17.13 35.86
CA SER A 18 10.10 -15.92 36.36
C SER A 18 9.10 -14.80 36.35
N SER A 19 8.73 -14.42 37.53
CA SER A 19 7.90 -13.29 37.90
C SER A 19 8.76 -12.05 38.13
N SER A 20 8.08 -10.92 38.16
CA SER A 20 8.45 -9.57 38.66
C SER A 20 8.82 -8.60 37.55
N GLY A 21 8.38 -7.38 37.58
CA GLY A 21 7.69 -6.58 38.58
C GLY A 21 7.30 -5.25 37.96
N SER A 22 6.23 -4.74 38.47
CA SER A 22 5.66 -3.42 38.23
C SER A 22 6.60 -2.31 38.70
N THR A 23 6.74 -1.25 37.93
CA THR A 23 6.91 0.09 38.50
C THR A 23 6.19 1.11 37.64
N SER A 24 5.13 1.60 38.20
CA SER A 24 4.42 2.83 37.84
C SER A 24 5.29 4.03 38.21
N SER A 25 5.40 4.99 37.29
CA SER A 25 5.70 6.35 37.68
C SER A 25 4.88 7.30 36.82
N SER A 26 3.90 7.89 37.49
CA SER A 26 3.14 9.04 37.05
C SER A 26 4.05 10.26 37.13
N ALA A 27 4.01 11.10 36.10
CA ALA A 27 4.43 12.49 36.23
C ALA A 27 3.44 13.35 35.46
N ASP A 28 2.65 14.06 36.23
CA ASP A 28 1.86 15.25 35.88
C ASP A 28 2.78 16.40 35.49
N SER A 29 2.35 17.21 34.53
CA SER A 29 2.56 18.69 34.46
C SER A 29 1.90 19.19 33.19
N SER A 30 0.72 19.68 33.24
CA SER A 30 0.20 21.07 33.39
C SER A 30 0.74 22.11 32.41
N SER A 31 -0.23 22.62 31.61
CA SER A 31 -0.50 24.03 31.25
C SER A 31 0.58 24.75 30.41
N SER A 32 0.25 25.46 29.35
CA SER A 32 -0.66 26.61 29.28
C SER A 32 -0.67 27.23 27.88
N SER A 33 -1.83 27.69 27.51
CA SER A 33 -2.15 28.98 26.88
C SER A 33 -1.49 29.35 25.55
N GLY A 34 -2.27 29.43 24.49
CA GLY A 34 -2.89 30.71 24.15
C GLY A 34 -2.16 31.41 23.03
N GLY A 35 -2.82 31.62 21.91
CA GLY A 35 -2.35 32.51 20.88
C GLY A 35 -3.05 32.30 19.53
N ASP A 36 -4.33 32.62 19.46
CA ASP A 36 -4.89 33.27 18.28
C ASP A 36 -4.44 34.72 18.31
N PRO A 37 -4.21 35.44 17.24
CA PRO A 37 -5.11 35.69 16.18
C PRO A 37 -4.47 36.17 14.83
N THR A 38 -5.33 36.49 13.99
CA THR A 38 -5.38 37.56 12.98
C THR A 38 -5.40 37.09 11.52
N THR A 39 -6.63 37.04 11.07
CA THR A 39 -7.08 37.39 9.73
C THR A 39 -6.43 38.67 9.22
N THR A 40 -5.86 38.61 8.01
CA THR A 40 -5.67 39.83 7.22
C THR A 40 -6.21 39.52 5.80
N THR A 41 -7.42 40.00 5.61
CA THR A 41 -8.02 40.23 4.29
C THR A 41 -7.34 41.42 3.65
N THR A 42 -6.77 41.26 2.47
CA THR A 42 -6.42 42.40 1.64
C THR A 42 -7.14 42.26 0.29
N SER A 43 -8.20 43.01 0.19
CA SER A 43 -8.89 43.30 -1.06
C SER A 43 -8.08 44.33 -1.83
N GLY A 44 -7.73 44.01 -3.07
CA GLY A 44 -7.14 44.95 -4.00
C GLY A 44 -7.94 44.90 -5.31
N ALA A 45 -8.77 45.89 -5.49
CA ALA A 45 -9.54 46.17 -6.70
C ALA A 45 -8.76 47.08 -7.66
N GLY A 46 -8.94 46.86 -8.96
CA GLY A 46 -8.96 47.95 -9.89
C GLY A 46 -7.74 48.09 -10.80
N GLY A 47 -7.95 48.01 -12.09
CA GLY A 47 -7.03 48.41 -13.11
C GLY A 47 -7.50 48.06 -14.50
N SER A 48 -8.53 48.77 -14.99
CA SER A 48 -8.90 48.83 -16.42
C SER A 48 -7.86 49.65 -17.17
N GLY A 49 -7.33 49.11 -18.26
CA GLY A 49 -6.48 49.82 -19.18
C GLY A 49 -6.81 49.41 -20.61
N GLU A 50 -7.68 50.24 -21.27
CA GLU A 50 -7.87 50.23 -22.73
C GLU A 50 -6.74 51.00 -23.40
N GLY A 51 -6.35 50.58 -24.58
CA GLY A 51 -5.73 51.48 -25.52
C GLY A 51 -4.69 50.93 -26.46
N GLY A 52 -5.03 50.87 -27.77
CA GLY A 52 -4.13 51.30 -28.81
C GLY A 52 -3.53 50.23 -29.74
N ALA A 53 -4.17 50.02 -30.77
CA ALA A 53 -3.94 50.20 -32.22
C ALA A 53 -2.57 49.82 -32.83
N THR A 54 -2.67 48.99 -33.88
CA THR A 54 -1.97 48.94 -35.20
C THR A 54 -0.45 48.82 -35.26
N GLY A 55 -0.04 47.70 -35.84
CA GLY A 55 1.28 47.49 -36.38
C GLY A 55 1.26 46.31 -37.35
N ALA A 56 1.34 46.62 -38.64
CA ALA A 56 1.39 45.67 -39.72
C ALA A 56 2.80 45.09 -39.91
N GLY A 57 2.87 43.84 -40.37
CA GLY A 57 3.90 43.34 -41.26
C GLY A 57 5.08 42.65 -40.62
N GLY A 58 5.15 41.34 -40.74
CA GLY A 58 6.36 40.57 -40.55
C GLY A 58 6.11 39.15 -41.00
N SER A 59 6.33 38.87 -42.30
CA SER A 59 6.44 37.50 -42.80
C SER A 59 7.73 36.90 -42.26
N GLY A 60 7.62 35.89 -41.37
CA GLY A 60 8.70 35.07 -40.88
C GLY A 60 8.35 33.61 -41.11
N GLU A 61 8.95 33.04 -42.16
CA GLU A 61 8.95 31.60 -42.43
C GLU A 61 9.67 30.82 -41.38
N GLY A 62 9.17 29.60 -41.11
CA GLY A 62 9.96 28.45 -40.66
C GLY A 62 10.23 28.31 -39.18
N GLY A 63 9.21 27.94 -38.42
CA GLY A 63 9.38 27.27 -37.14
C GLY A 63 8.96 25.83 -37.28
N SER A 64 9.95 24.92 -37.35
CA SER A 64 9.77 23.47 -37.35
C SER A 64 8.80 23.05 -36.27
N GLY A 65 7.80 22.27 -36.70
CA GLY A 65 6.82 21.67 -35.84
C GLY A 65 7.47 20.92 -34.65
N GLY A 66 7.29 21.45 -33.47
CA GLY A 66 7.44 20.66 -32.27
C GLY A 66 6.41 19.54 -32.36
N SER A 67 6.91 18.31 -32.43
CA SER A 67 6.09 17.13 -32.22
C SER A 67 5.41 17.33 -30.87
N GLY A 68 4.14 17.71 -30.91
CA GLY A 68 3.26 17.66 -29.76
C GLY A 68 3.18 16.20 -29.34
N GLY A 69 4.01 15.80 -28.40
CA GLY A 69 3.84 14.55 -27.70
C GLY A 69 2.41 14.52 -27.18
N ALA A 70 1.66 13.47 -27.52
CA ALA A 70 0.38 13.24 -26.89
C ALA A 70 0.57 13.41 -25.37
N PRO A 71 -0.39 14.02 -24.65
CA PRO A 71 -0.32 14.09 -23.20
C PRO A 71 -0.06 12.67 -22.70
N SER A 72 1.02 12.50 -21.95
CA SER A 72 1.32 11.21 -21.29
C SER A 72 0.15 10.97 -20.33
N GLU A 73 -0.57 9.86 -20.55
CA GLU A 73 -1.60 9.46 -19.60
C GLU A 73 -0.95 9.43 -18.21
N GLU A 74 -1.64 10.00 -17.23
CA GLU A 74 -1.17 9.98 -15.85
C GLU A 74 -1.03 8.52 -15.38
N PHE A 75 0.06 8.22 -14.68
CA PHE A 75 0.25 6.90 -14.11
C PHE A 75 -0.78 6.66 -13.02
N ALA A 76 -1.73 5.77 -13.26
CA ALA A 76 -2.90 5.53 -12.43
C ALA A 76 -3.08 4.04 -12.14
N LEU A 77 -3.60 3.73 -10.96
CA LEU A 77 -4.00 2.39 -10.53
C LEU A 77 -5.51 2.37 -10.29
N ALA A 78 -6.20 1.38 -10.82
CA ALA A 78 -7.64 1.21 -10.68
C ALA A 78 -8.02 -0.28 -10.57
N SER A 79 -9.31 -0.53 -10.32
CA SER A 79 -9.91 -1.87 -10.28
C SER A 79 -11.30 -1.81 -10.89
N THR A 80 -11.70 -2.84 -11.63
CA THR A 80 -13.07 -2.95 -12.17
C THR A 80 -14.08 -3.36 -11.11
N ASN A 81 -13.64 -3.87 -9.98
CA ASN A 81 -14.50 -4.44 -8.94
C ASN A 81 -14.24 -3.87 -7.53
N HIS A 82 -13.46 -2.78 -7.45
CA HIS A 82 -13.28 -1.96 -6.26
C HIS A 82 -13.06 -0.50 -6.65
N GLU A 83 -13.92 0.40 -6.23
CA GLU A 83 -13.82 1.83 -6.49
C GLU A 83 -12.93 2.52 -5.47
N GLU A 84 -12.25 3.62 -5.87
CA GLU A 84 -11.41 4.43 -5.01
C GLU A 84 -12.17 4.91 -3.77
N GLY A 85 -11.60 4.68 -2.59
CA GLY A 85 -12.17 5.06 -1.29
C GLY A 85 -13.36 4.22 -0.83
N ALA A 86 -13.87 3.31 -1.65
CA ALA A 86 -15.03 2.49 -1.32
C ALA A 86 -14.71 1.47 -0.20
N LYS A 87 -15.77 0.92 0.40
CA LYS A 87 -15.62 -0.23 1.29
C LYS A 87 -15.34 -1.49 0.49
N PHE A 88 -14.33 -2.27 0.88
CA PHE A 88 -14.05 -3.57 0.28
C PHE A 88 -15.24 -4.52 0.44
N ALA A 89 -15.65 -5.18 -0.65
CA ALA A 89 -16.65 -6.25 -0.59
C ALA A 89 -16.14 -7.42 0.26
N ASP A 90 -17.04 -8.12 0.94
CA ASP A 90 -16.70 -9.15 1.92
C ASP A 90 -15.78 -10.25 1.36
N LYS A 91 -15.92 -10.58 0.05
CA LYS A 91 -15.07 -11.58 -0.62
C LYS A 91 -13.59 -11.22 -0.66
N TYR A 92 -13.26 -9.93 -0.61
CA TYR A 92 -11.89 -9.42 -0.61
C TYR A 92 -11.28 -9.31 0.78
N THR A 93 -12.07 -9.59 1.82
CA THR A 93 -11.71 -9.45 3.23
C THR A 93 -11.61 -10.81 3.93
N CYS A 94 -11.22 -10.81 5.19
CA CYS A 94 -11.22 -12.02 6.01
C CYS A 94 -12.63 -12.58 6.33
N GLN A 95 -13.70 -11.84 6.04
CA GLN A 95 -15.03 -12.15 6.53
C GLN A 95 -15.67 -13.36 5.84
N THR A 96 -15.39 -13.59 4.56
CA THR A 96 -16.02 -14.68 3.80
C THR A 96 -15.28 -16.01 3.94
N ALA A 97 -13.96 -16.01 3.74
CA ALA A 97 -13.17 -17.24 3.65
C ALA A 97 -12.03 -17.31 4.69
N GLY A 98 -11.99 -16.36 5.61
CA GLY A 98 -10.92 -16.20 6.57
C GLY A 98 -9.74 -15.42 5.99
N PHE A 99 -8.88 -14.95 6.88
CA PHE A 99 -7.80 -14.01 6.56
C PHE A 99 -6.86 -14.50 5.45
N GLN A 100 -6.48 -15.77 5.47
CA GLN A 100 -5.51 -16.35 4.52
C GLN A 100 -6.14 -16.76 3.16
N ASN A 101 -7.46 -16.74 3.05
CA ASN A 101 -8.18 -17.15 1.86
C ASN A 101 -8.94 -15.99 1.20
N SER A 102 -8.64 -14.77 1.58
CA SER A 102 -9.19 -13.58 0.96
C SER A 102 -8.88 -13.56 -0.53
N VAL A 103 -9.83 -13.12 -1.34
CA VAL A 103 -9.66 -12.97 -2.78
C VAL A 103 -9.05 -11.58 -3.03
N MET A 104 -8.01 -11.49 -3.85
CA MET A 104 -7.47 -10.20 -4.29
C MET A 104 -8.44 -9.59 -5.32
N PRO A 105 -8.81 -8.29 -5.23
CA PRO A 105 -9.53 -7.64 -6.30
C PRO A 105 -8.71 -7.61 -7.60
N GLU A 106 -9.36 -7.52 -8.74
CA GLU A 106 -8.68 -7.21 -10.00
C GLU A 106 -7.97 -5.86 -9.89
N LEU A 107 -6.79 -5.73 -10.46
CA LEU A 107 -6.05 -4.47 -10.53
C LEU A 107 -5.58 -4.22 -11.96
N HIS A 108 -5.69 -2.98 -12.41
CA HIS A 108 -5.10 -2.53 -13.68
C HIS A 108 -4.52 -1.13 -13.55
N TRP A 109 -3.55 -0.82 -14.41
CA TRP A 109 -2.86 0.46 -14.37
C TRP A 109 -2.46 0.95 -15.76
N THR A 110 -2.34 2.27 -15.90
CA THR A 110 -1.76 2.88 -17.09
C THR A 110 -0.24 2.64 -17.11
N PRO A 111 0.42 2.65 -18.29
CA PRO A 111 1.86 2.53 -18.36
C PRO A 111 2.56 3.55 -17.46
N GLY A 112 3.60 3.11 -16.76
CA GLY A 112 4.41 3.97 -15.91
C GLY A 112 5.22 5.00 -16.69
N PRO A 113 5.90 5.92 -15.98
CA PRO A 113 6.76 6.92 -16.59
C PRO A 113 7.82 6.32 -17.52
N ALA A 114 8.34 7.13 -18.44
CA ALA A 114 9.40 6.70 -19.35
C ALA A 114 10.61 6.13 -18.57
N GLY A 115 11.15 5.02 -19.04
CA GLY A 115 12.24 4.31 -18.37
C GLY A 115 11.79 3.20 -17.41
N THR A 116 10.48 2.98 -17.25
CA THR A 116 9.97 1.87 -16.45
C THR A 116 10.39 0.52 -17.04
N LYS A 117 11.01 -0.32 -16.24
CA LYS A 117 11.45 -1.69 -16.58
C LYS A 117 10.74 -2.77 -15.78
N SER A 118 10.22 -2.45 -14.62
CA SER A 118 9.38 -3.34 -13.83
C SER A 118 8.41 -2.55 -12.96
N TYR A 119 7.43 -3.26 -12.40
CA TYR A 119 6.54 -2.74 -11.38
C TYR A 119 6.64 -3.54 -10.10
N ALA A 120 6.18 -2.92 -9.01
CA ALA A 120 5.89 -3.58 -7.76
C ALA A 120 4.60 -3.03 -7.17
N ILE A 121 3.87 -3.84 -6.41
CA ILE A 121 2.63 -3.44 -5.73
C ILE A 121 2.74 -3.82 -4.27
N THR A 122 2.44 -2.90 -3.37
CA THR A 122 2.23 -3.16 -1.94
C THR A 122 0.75 -3.06 -1.61
N PHE A 123 0.32 -3.81 -0.59
CA PHE A 123 -0.99 -3.67 0.04
C PHE A 123 -0.80 -3.55 1.54
N ILE A 124 -1.22 -2.44 2.10
CA ILE A 124 -1.04 -2.10 3.51
C ILE A 124 -2.32 -1.56 4.15
N ASP A 125 -2.47 -1.80 5.43
CA ASP A 125 -3.39 -1.09 6.30
C ASP A 125 -2.70 0.19 6.77
N VAL A 126 -2.98 1.31 6.14
CA VAL A 126 -2.32 2.59 6.43
C VAL A 126 -2.66 3.11 7.83
N THR A 127 -3.81 2.73 8.37
CA THR A 127 -4.21 3.09 9.74
C THR A 127 -3.24 2.49 10.76
N LEU A 128 -2.73 1.28 10.53
CA LEU A 128 -1.80 0.58 11.41
C LEU A 128 -0.34 0.79 11.01
N ALA A 129 -0.02 0.64 9.73
CA ALA A 129 1.36 0.72 9.23
C ALA A 129 1.97 2.11 9.46
N HIS A 130 1.18 3.17 9.24
CA HIS A 130 1.63 4.56 9.40
C HIS A 130 1.25 5.17 10.76
N ALA A 131 0.77 4.37 11.71
CA ALA A 131 0.56 4.80 13.09
C ALA A 131 1.89 5.14 13.79
N THR A 132 1.80 5.87 14.89
CA THR A 132 2.96 6.16 15.74
C THR A 132 2.73 5.54 17.13
N PRO A 133 3.44 4.45 17.49
CA PRO A 133 4.41 3.70 16.66
C PRO A 133 3.73 2.87 15.56
N SER A 134 4.47 2.65 14.46
CA SER A 134 4.06 1.78 13.35
C SER A 134 3.82 0.35 13.83
N GLN A 135 2.75 -0.28 13.35
CA GLN A 135 2.35 -1.62 13.73
C GLN A 135 2.64 -2.61 12.58
N ALA A 136 3.33 -3.70 12.91
CA ALA A 136 3.76 -4.69 11.91
C ALA A 136 2.59 -5.38 11.19
N ASN A 137 1.45 -5.57 11.87
CA ASN A 137 0.25 -6.18 11.30
C ASN A 137 -0.48 -5.30 10.28
N GLY A 138 -0.05 -4.04 10.08
CA GLY A 138 -0.50 -3.21 8.98
C GLY A 138 0.10 -3.57 7.62
N TYR A 139 1.12 -4.41 7.56
CA TYR A 139 1.85 -4.77 6.34
C TYR A 139 1.35 -6.11 5.79
N HIS A 140 0.49 -6.10 4.78
CA HIS A 140 -0.26 -7.26 4.34
C HIS A 140 0.41 -8.05 3.21
N TRP A 141 0.74 -7.39 2.10
CA TRP A 141 1.18 -8.09 0.89
C TRP A 141 2.09 -7.23 0.01
N VAL A 142 3.01 -7.88 -0.70
CA VAL A 142 3.83 -7.30 -1.75
C VAL A 142 4.02 -8.27 -2.90
N LEU A 143 3.85 -7.75 -4.14
CA LEU A 143 4.24 -8.37 -5.40
C LEU A 143 5.29 -7.48 -6.06
N TYR A 144 6.40 -8.04 -6.52
CA TYR A 144 7.51 -7.28 -7.09
C TYR A 144 8.17 -8.00 -8.26
N ASN A 145 8.96 -7.28 -9.03
CA ASN A 145 9.54 -7.74 -10.29
C ASN A 145 8.47 -8.09 -11.33
N ILE A 146 7.37 -7.33 -11.37
CA ILE A 146 6.34 -7.45 -12.38
C ILE A 146 6.91 -6.89 -13.68
N PRO A 147 6.91 -7.62 -14.82
CA PRO A 147 7.42 -7.12 -16.09
C PRO A 147 6.73 -5.82 -16.53
N ALA A 148 7.48 -4.89 -17.14
CA ALA A 148 6.94 -3.61 -17.60
C ALA A 148 5.83 -3.73 -18.67
N THR A 149 5.73 -4.87 -19.33
CA THR A 149 4.68 -5.18 -20.31
C THR A 149 3.34 -5.55 -19.66
N THR A 150 3.32 -5.81 -18.34
CA THR A 150 2.12 -6.14 -17.58
C THR A 150 1.44 -4.86 -17.15
N THR A 151 0.13 -4.76 -17.39
CA THR A 151 -0.70 -3.62 -16.99
C THR A 151 -1.95 -4.03 -16.21
N SER A 152 -2.08 -5.31 -15.87
CA SER A 152 -3.21 -5.79 -15.04
C SER A 152 -2.87 -7.10 -14.32
N LEU A 153 -3.59 -7.34 -13.24
CA LEU A 153 -3.63 -8.61 -12.49
C LEU A 153 -5.08 -9.05 -12.36
N PRO A 154 -5.43 -10.31 -12.64
CA PRO A 154 -6.79 -10.78 -12.54
C PRO A 154 -7.28 -10.83 -11.08
N GLU A 155 -8.59 -10.82 -10.88
CA GLU A 155 -9.20 -11.13 -9.59
C GLU A 155 -8.73 -12.50 -9.09
N GLY A 156 -8.37 -12.57 -7.81
CA GLY A 156 -7.93 -13.82 -7.20
C GLY A 156 -6.50 -14.24 -7.53
N PHE A 157 -5.66 -13.30 -7.99
CA PHE A 157 -4.23 -13.52 -8.24
C PHE A 157 -3.52 -14.24 -7.08
N LYS A 158 -2.72 -15.26 -7.39
CA LYS A 158 -2.08 -16.17 -6.43
C LYS A 158 -0.60 -16.39 -6.73
N GLN A 159 0.07 -17.16 -5.87
CA GLN A 159 1.49 -17.51 -6.02
C GLN A 159 1.82 -18.19 -7.35
N ALA A 160 0.92 -19.03 -7.86
CA ALA A 160 1.11 -19.68 -9.16
C ALA A 160 1.17 -18.66 -10.30
N ASP A 161 0.24 -17.69 -10.28
CA ASP A 161 0.17 -16.62 -11.27
C ASP A 161 1.42 -15.71 -11.22
N ALA A 162 1.90 -15.41 -10.01
CA ALA A 162 3.14 -14.65 -9.83
C ALA A 162 4.34 -15.39 -10.43
N THR A 163 4.43 -16.70 -10.26
CA THR A 163 5.50 -17.54 -10.81
C THR A 163 5.42 -17.57 -12.33
N GLU A 164 4.24 -17.73 -12.90
CA GLU A 164 4.01 -17.72 -14.36
C GLU A 164 4.38 -16.37 -14.97
N LEU A 165 4.03 -15.29 -14.28
CA LEU A 165 4.39 -13.93 -14.69
C LEU A 165 5.90 -13.62 -14.58
N GLY A 166 6.67 -14.45 -13.86
CA GLY A 166 8.07 -14.17 -13.53
C GLY A 166 8.26 -13.17 -12.38
N ALA A 167 7.17 -12.81 -11.70
CA ALA A 167 7.17 -11.95 -10.54
C ALA A 167 7.37 -12.74 -9.24
N LYS A 168 7.55 -12.02 -8.13
CA LYS A 168 7.73 -12.60 -6.79
C LYS A 168 6.78 -11.95 -5.80
N GLN A 169 6.28 -12.73 -4.85
CA GLN A 169 5.50 -12.19 -3.74
C GLN A 169 5.97 -12.79 -2.40
N ASN A 170 5.70 -12.07 -1.30
CA ASN A 170 6.08 -12.51 0.04
C ASN A 170 5.18 -13.63 0.58
N SER A 171 3.92 -13.64 0.18
CA SER A 171 2.86 -14.57 0.59
C SER A 171 1.69 -14.46 -0.38
N ASN A 172 0.65 -15.27 -0.21
CA ASN A 172 -0.64 -14.97 -0.84
C ASN A 172 -1.22 -13.66 -0.27
N TYR A 173 -2.10 -13.04 -1.05
CA TYR A 173 -2.84 -11.86 -0.62
C TYR A 173 -3.56 -12.11 0.71
N LEU A 174 -3.37 -11.20 1.65
CA LEU A 174 -4.06 -11.17 2.93
C LEU A 174 -4.99 -9.96 2.93
N GLY A 175 -6.29 -10.21 2.83
CA GLY A 175 -7.29 -9.16 2.74
C GLY A 175 -7.47 -8.36 4.04
N PRO A 176 -8.22 -7.26 3.97
CA PRO A 176 -8.58 -6.44 5.13
C PRO A 176 -9.23 -7.25 6.25
N CYS A 177 -8.73 -7.06 7.49
CA CYS A 177 -9.29 -7.70 8.68
C CYS A 177 -9.07 -6.86 9.95
N PRO A 178 -9.60 -5.63 10.03
CA PRO A 178 -9.31 -4.72 11.13
C PRO A 178 -9.83 -5.22 12.49
N ASN A 179 -10.81 -6.13 12.48
CA ASN A 179 -11.36 -6.74 13.68
C ASN A 179 -11.04 -8.24 13.74
N PHE A 180 -9.78 -8.60 13.44
CA PHE A 180 -9.31 -9.99 13.59
C PHE A 180 -9.39 -10.45 15.05
N GLY A 181 -9.93 -11.64 15.28
CA GLY A 181 -10.20 -12.17 16.62
C GLY A 181 -11.50 -11.67 17.26
N SER A 182 -12.31 -10.91 16.52
CA SER A 182 -13.61 -10.40 16.98
C SER A 182 -14.76 -11.07 16.25
N SER A 183 -15.94 -11.03 16.85
CA SER A 183 -17.22 -11.41 16.24
C SER A 183 -18.00 -10.23 15.68
N THR A 184 -17.44 -9.01 15.75
CA THR A 184 -18.11 -7.77 15.33
C THR A 184 -17.14 -6.83 14.65
N GLY A 185 -17.62 -6.06 13.68
CA GLY A 185 -16.88 -5.06 12.91
C GLY A 185 -17.00 -3.67 13.50
N THR A 186 -16.50 -3.44 14.69
CA THR A 186 -16.59 -2.13 15.39
C THR A 186 -15.52 -1.12 14.97
N LYS A 187 -14.37 -1.60 14.52
CA LYS A 187 -13.25 -0.79 14.03
C LYS A 187 -13.28 -0.76 12.50
N THR A 188 -13.00 0.40 11.93
CA THR A 188 -12.82 0.59 10.49
C THR A 188 -11.43 1.11 10.23
N ASP A 189 -10.67 0.43 9.36
CA ASP A 189 -9.35 0.84 8.93
C ASP A 189 -9.33 1.16 7.43
N THR A 190 -8.36 1.95 7.02
CA THR A 190 -8.10 2.30 5.63
C THR A 190 -6.95 1.46 5.09
N TYR A 191 -7.16 0.91 3.90
CA TYR A 191 -6.20 0.05 3.19
C TYR A 191 -5.82 0.69 1.87
N GLU A 192 -4.59 0.44 1.44
CA GLU A 192 -4.03 1.04 0.24
C GLU A 192 -3.27 0.00 -0.59
N PHE A 193 -3.62 -0.12 -1.86
CA PHE A 193 -2.74 -0.65 -2.89
C PHE A 193 -1.90 0.50 -3.42
N THR A 194 -0.58 0.33 -3.45
CA THR A 194 0.32 1.27 -4.12
C THR A 194 1.12 0.53 -5.18
N ILE A 195 1.01 0.96 -6.45
CA ILE A 195 1.87 0.49 -7.52
C ILE A 195 3.05 1.45 -7.69
N TYR A 196 4.23 0.90 -7.90
CA TYR A 196 5.47 1.62 -8.11
C TYR A 196 6.07 1.21 -9.47
N ALA A 197 6.42 2.19 -10.28
CA ALA A 197 7.16 2.01 -11.53
C ALA A 197 8.67 2.12 -11.24
N LEU A 198 9.48 1.17 -11.70
CA LEU A 198 10.90 1.05 -11.36
C LEU A 198 11.79 1.11 -12.60
N ALA A 199 12.95 1.76 -12.48
CA ALA A 199 13.98 1.79 -13.52
C ALA A 199 14.80 0.49 -13.59
N GLU A 200 14.72 -0.35 -12.57
CA GLU A 200 15.37 -1.66 -12.50
C GLU A 200 14.44 -2.76 -13.02
N GLU A 201 15.00 -3.75 -13.71
CA GLU A 201 14.25 -4.95 -14.12
C GLU A 201 13.89 -5.84 -12.92
N SER A 202 14.70 -5.79 -11.87
CA SER A 202 14.46 -6.55 -10.66
C SER A 202 15.01 -5.84 -9.42
N ILE A 203 14.33 -6.03 -8.31
CA ILE A 203 14.75 -5.62 -6.98
C ILE A 203 14.80 -6.83 -6.05
N THR A 204 15.54 -6.70 -4.96
CA THR A 204 15.56 -7.70 -3.90
C THR A 204 14.84 -7.15 -2.68
N ILE A 205 13.81 -7.87 -2.24
CA ILE A 205 13.10 -7.65 -0.99
C ILE A 205 13.64 -8.62 0.06
N THR A 206 13.87 -8.14 1.26
CA THR A 206 14.42 -8.92 2.38
C THR A 206 13.37 -9.18 3.45
N GLY A 207 13.59 -10.25 4.24
CA GLY A 207 12.62 -10.66 5.27
C GLY A 207 11.52 -11.56 4.73
N THR A 208 10.56 -11.87 5.59
CA THR A 208 9.39 -12.70 5.30
C THR A 208 8.14 -12.07 5.94
N GLY A 209 6.95 -12.43 5.47
CA GLY A 209 5.68 -11.92 6.00
C GLY A 209 5.63 -10.40 6.02
N THR A 210 5.19 -9.83 7.12
CA THR A 210 5.05 -8.37 7.30
C THR A 210 6.36 -7.60 7.18
N ALA A 211 7.49 -8.20 7.58
CA ALA A 211 8.81 -7.58 7.45
C ALA A 211 9.23 -7.40 6.00
N ALA A 212 8.89 -8.34 5.12
CA ALA A 212 9.14 -8.20 3.68
C ALA A 212 8.32 -7.06 3.05
N VAL A 213 7.06 -6.89 3.45
CA VAL A 213 6.21 -5.80 2.95
C VAL A 213 6.74 -4.45 3.40
N ARG A 214 7.17 -4.33 4.66
CA ARG A 214 7.78 -3.11 5.21
C ARG A 214 9.11 -2.75 4.53
N ASP A 215 9.97 -3.75 4.29
CA ASP A 215 11.23 -3.55 3.54
C ASP A 215 10.94 -3.09 2.11
N ALA A 216 9.91 -3.69 1.48
CA ALA A 216 9.47 -3.32 0.15
C ALA A 216 8.99 -1.86 0.11
N GLU A 217 8.05 -1.46 0.95
CA GLU A 217 7.55 -0.08 1.00
C GLU A 217 8.71 0.91 1.08
N THR A 218 9.63 0.74 2.05
CA THR A 218 10.78 1.61 2.23
C THR A 218 11.66 1.72 0.97
N LYS A 219 11.95 0.58 0.31
CA LYS A 219 12.81 0.55 -0.87
C LYS A 219 12.11 1.14 -2.09
N LEU A 220 10.82 0.84 -2.26
CA LEU A 220 10.03 1.27 -3.40
C LEU A 220 9.76 2.77 -3.36
N GLU A 221 9.46 3.33 -2.21
CA GLU A 221 9.31 4.77 -2.04
C GLU A 221 10.59 5.53 -2.39
N ALA A 222 11.75 4.98 -2.04
CA ALA A 222 13.04 5.62 -2.31
C ALA A 222 13.52 5.52 -3.76
N LYS A 223 12.99 4.58 -4.56
CA LYS A 223 13.56 4.21 -5.87
C LYS A 223 12.60 4.31 -7.05
N ASN A 224 11.32 4.59 -6.83
CA ASN A 224 10.37 4.60 -7.93
C ASN A 224 10.54 5.81 -8.86
N LEU A 225 10.17 5.62 -10.13
CA LEU A 225 10.03 6.66 -11.13
C LEU A 225 8.67 7.38 -11.03
N GLY A 226 7.73 6.77 -10.39
CA GLY A 226 6.38 7.24 -10.13
C GLY A 226 5.57 6.16 -9.44
N SER A 227 4.53 6.56 -8.72
CA SER A 227 3.61 5.67 -8.02
C SER A 227 2.18 6.11 -8.20
N ALA A 228 1.25 5.16 -8.09
CA ALA A 228 -0.19 5.42 -8.09
C ALA A 228 -0.85 4.56 -7.01
N LYS A 229 -2.00 5.02 -6.51
CA LYS A 229 -2.66 4.42 -5.35
C LYS A 229 -4.11 4.11 -5.67
N LEU A 230 -4.62 3.07 -5.01
CA LEU A 230 -6.04 2.72 -4.94
C LEU A 230 -6.35 2.41 -3.49
N THR A 231 -7.25 3.17 -2.90
CA THR A 231 -7.60 3.04 -1.48
C THR A 231 -8.95 2.37 -1.27
N GLY A 232 -9.19 1.94 -0.05
CA GLY A 232 -10.48 1.44 0.37
C GLY A 232 -10.57 1.32 1.89
N THR A 233 -11.77 1.12 2.39
CA THR A 233 -12.03 0.95 3.82
C THR A 233 -12.55 -0.46 4.12
N SER A 234 -12.35 -0.92 5.34
CA SER A 234 -12.95 -2.16 5.80
C SER A 234 -13.26 -2.12 7.29
N ASN A 235 -14.37 -2.72 7.67
CA ASN A 235 -14.69 -3.07 9.04
C ASN A 235 -14.89 -4.59 9.18
N ALA A 236 -14.30 -5.37 8.29
CA ALA A 236 -14.39 -6.83 8.32
C ALA A 236 -13.91 -7.41 9.64
N PHE A 237 -14.47 -8.53 10.02
CA PHE A 237 -14.13 -9.24 11.24
C PHE A 237 -14.02 -10.75 10.97
N SER A 238 -13.23 -11.42 11.80
CA SER A 238 -13.15 -12.88 11.77
C SER A 238 -12.79 -13.37 13.16
N THR A 239 -13.49 -14.39 13.63
CA THR A 239 -13.17 -15.03 14.91
C THR A 239 -11.88 -15.87 14.82
N ARG A 240 -11.45 -16.19 13.60
CA ARG A 240 -10.15 -16.83 13.27
C ARG A 240 -9.85 -16.81 11.77
#